data_696102ebeb8cf6f44da4301d08433123
#
_entry.id   696102ebeb8cf6f44da4301d08433123
#
_cell.length_a   1.000
_cell.length_b   1.000
_cell.length_c   1.000
_cell.angle_alpha   90.00
_cell.angle_beta   90.00
_cell.angle_gamma   90.00
#
_symmetry.space_group_name_H-M   'P 1'
#
loop_
_entity.id
_entity.type
_entity.pdbx_description
1 polymer ?
#
loop_
_entity_poly.entity_id
_entity_poly.type
_entity_poly.pdbx_seq_one_letter_code
_entity_poly.pdbx_strand_id
1 'polypeptide(L)'
;MEFWKTIDENRIIQRIEILDKVECDQCGRIITKDAEDDVYIRTTSRVYDDYGEQILARSRDLCRKCAIEFVTREILSHKNPNIGFSVDIKHVSKRCERTVEENVDTHEQIEGPVL
;
A
#
# COMPACT_ATOMS: atom_id res chain seq x y z
N MET A 1 -6.22 0.10 3.04
CA MET A 1 -5.83 1.40 2.43
C MET A 1 -5.05 2.23 3.44
N GLU A 2 -3.87 2.64 3.07
CA GLU A 2 -3.03 3.46 3.92
C GLU A 2 -3.37 4.94 3.76
N PHE A 3 -3.40 5.67 4.88
CA PHE A 3 -3.62 7.11 4.87
C PHE A 3 -2.38 7.79 5.41
N TRP A 4 -1.81 8.68 4.62
CA TRP A 4 -0.56 9.37 4.91
C TRP A 4 -0.82 10.84 5.15
N LYS A 5 -0.09 11.43 6.09
CA LYS A 5 -0.18 12.86 6.34
C LYS A 5 1.20 13.49 6.21
N THR A 6 1.24 14.72 5.77
CA THR A 6 2.47 15.47 5.62
C THR A 6 2.90 15.98 6.98
N ILE A 7 4.12 15.67 7.38
CA ILE A 7 4.70 16.15 8.62
C ILE A 7 5.82 17.16 8.38
N ASP A 8 6.37 17.17 7.17
CA ASP A 8 7.42 18.11 6.80
C ASP A 8 7.32 18.33 5.30
N GLU A 9 7.31 19.60 4.91
CA GLU A 9 7.17 19.98 3.51
C GLU A 9 8.36 20.83 3.09
N ASN A 10 9.18 20.25 2.25
CA ASN A 10 10.29 20.95 1.67
C ASN A 10 9.79 21.74 0.47
N ARG A 11 10.13 23.01 0.45
CA ARG A 11 9.51 24.04 -0.35
C ARG A 11 9.25 23.74 -1.81
N ILE A 12 10.06 22.94 -2.45
CA ILE A 12 10.05 22.88 -3.89
C ILE A 12 9.49 21.59 -4.41
N ILE A 13 10.06 20.46 -4.05
CA ILE A 13 9.75 19.19 -4.70
C ILE A 13 9.58 18.03 -3.73
N GLN A 14 9.89 18.21 -2.46
CA GLN A 14 9.86 17.10 -1.52
C GLN A 14 9.02 17.42 -0.30
N ARG A 15 8.33 16.41 0.18
CA ARG A 15 7.64 16.46 1.46
C ARG A 15 7.77 15.12 2.13
N ILE A 16 7.79 15.11 3.46
CA ILE A 16 7.85 13.89 4.24
C ILE A 16 6.46 13.59 4.76
N GLU A 17 6.01 12.37 4.52
CA GLU A 17 4.72 11.90 4.96
C GLU A 17 4.89 10.76 5.95
N ILE A 18 4.01 10.69 6.92
CA ILE A 18 3.98 9.62 7.90
C ILE A 18 2.67 8.87 7.77
N LEU A 19 2.74 7.55 7.94
CA LEU A 19 1.54 6.73 7.91
C LEU A 19 0.67 7.05 9.13
N ASP A 20 -0.57 7.48 8.87
CA ASP A 20 -1.49 7.93 9.90
C ASP A 20 -2.43 6.81 10.37
N LYS A 21 -3.03 6.13 9.43
CA LYS A 21 -3.98 5.04 9.70
C LYS A 21 -4.12 4.16 8.48
N VAL A 22 -4.69 2.98 8.69
CA VAL A 22 -4.99 2.04 7.60
C VAL A 22 -6.44 1.63 7.71
N GLU A 23 -7.14 1.64 6.60
CA GLU A 23 -8.50 1.13 6.51
C GLU A 23 -8.48 -0.25 5.88
N CYS A 24 -9.14 -1.22 6.51
CA CYS A 24 -9.27 -2.56 5.93
C CYS A 24 -10.11 -2.48 4.66
N ASP A 25 -9.55 -2.96 3.55
CA ASP A 25 -10.20 -2.88 2.26
C ASP A 25 -11.42 -3.81 2.14
N GLN A 26 -11.58 -4.73 3.09
CA GLN A 26 -12.72 -5.65 3.07
C GLN A 26 -13.85 -5.23 4.01
N CYS A 27 -13.54 -4.93 5.28
CA CYS A 27 -14.58 -4.62 6.25
C CYS A 27 -14.67 -3.16 6.64
N GLY A 28 -13.72 -2.33 6.22
CA GLY A 28 -13.72 -0.90 6.52
C GLY A 28 -13.19 -0.53 7.89
N ARG A 29 -12.73 -1.50 8.68
CA ARG A 29 -12.19 -1.22 10.00
C ARG A 29 -10.97 -0.32 9.90
N ILE A 30 -10.89 0.67 10.79
CA ILE A 30 -9.75 1.59 10.84
C ILE A 30 -8.74 1.09 11.86
N ILE A 31 -7.49 0.99 11.43
CA ILE A 31 -6.37 0.56 12.27
C ILE A 31 -5.45 1.75 12.47
N THR A 32 -5.22 2.13 13.73
CA THR A 32 -4.39 3.27 14.06
C THR A 32 -3.19 2.81 14.89
N LYS A 33 -2.21 3.70 15.03
CA LYS A 33 -1.02 3.41 15.84
C LYS A 33 -1.34 3.24 17.33
N ASP A 34 -2.47 3.80 17.78
CA ASP A 34 -2.90 3.72 19.18
C ASP A 34 -3.86 2.57 19.42
N ALA A 35 -4.18 1.79 18.39
CA ALA A 35 -5.05 0.64 18.53
C ALA A 35 -4.35 -0.48 19.30
N GLU A 36 -5.14 -1.27 20.02
CA GLU A 36 -4.62 -2.44 20.72
C GLU A 36 -3.95 -3.41 19.75
N ASP A 37 -4.55 -3.57 18.58
CA ASP A 37 -3.95 -4.34 17.49
C ASP A 37 -3.69 -3.38 16.34
N ASP A 38 -2.44 -2.97 16.17
CA ASP A 38 -2.03 -2.06 15.12
C ASP A 38 -1.56 -2.78 13.87
N VAL A 39 -1.77 -4.08 13.81
CA VAL A 39 -1.31 -4.91 12.70
C VAL A 39 -2.29 -4.83 11.53
N TYR A 40 -1.76 -4.62 10.35
CA TYR A 40 -2.50 -4.82 9.12
C TYR A 40 -1.67 -5.70 8.21
N ILE A 41 -2.34 -6.32 7.25
CA ILE A 41 -1.70 -7.31 6.40
C ILE A 41 -1.93 -6.91 4.96
N ARG A 42 -0.85 -6.72 4.23
CA ARG A 42 -0.93 -6.43 2.79
C ARG A 42 -0.84 -7.73 2.04
N THR A 43 -1.89 -8.03 1.31
CA THR A 43 -1.93 -9.18 0.42
C THR A 43 -1.78 -8.67 -1.01
N THR A 44 -0.95 -9.35 -1.78
CA THR A 44 -0.74 -8.99 -3.18
C THR A 44 -0.98 -10.21 -4.03
N SER A 45 -1.84 -10.05 -5.03
CA SER A 45 -2.10 -11.09 -6.04
C SER A 45 -1.43 -10.66 -7.34
N ARG A 46 -0.73 -11.58 -7.98
CA ARG A 46 -0.08 -11.31 -9.26
C ARG A 46 -0.53 -12.35 -10.27
N VAL A 47 -0.86 -11.89 -11.47
CA VAL A 47 -1.25 -12.78 -12.56
C VAL A 47 -0.13 -12.76 -13.60
N TYR A 48 0.25 -13.94 -14.04
CA TYR A 48 1.33 -14.12 -15.02
C TYR A 48 0.77 -14.76 -16.28
N ASP A 49 1.37 -14.43 -17.42
CA ASP A 49 1.03 -15.09 -18.67
C ASP A 49 1.74 -16.44 -18.77
N ASP A 50 1.54 -17.15 -19.88
CA ASP A 50 2.14 -18.47 -20.08
C ASP A 50 3.66 -18.43 -20.22
N TYR A 51 4.22 -17.25 -20.42
CA TYR A 51 5.67 -17.08 -20.53
C TYR A 51 6.32 -16.61 -19.23
N GLY A 52 5.53 -16.51 -18.15
CA GLY A 52 6.04 -16.10 -16.85
C GLY A 52 6.12 -14.60 -16.65
N GLU A 53 5.56 -13.81 -17.55
CA GLU A 53 5.55 -12.35 -17.41
C GLU A 53 4.33 -11.90 -16.63
N GLN A 54 4.57 -10.99 -15.70
CA GLN A 54 3.49 -10.44 -14.89
C GLN A 54 2.64 -9.49 -15.72
N ILE A 55 1.34 -9.76 -15.78
CA ILE A 55 0.38 -8.90 -16.50
C ILE A 55 -0.45 -8.04 -15.57
N LEU A 56 -0.62 -8.46 -14.31
CA LEU A 56 -1.48 -7.74 -13.37
C LEU A 56 -0.99 -7.96 -11.95
N ALA A 57 -1.05 -6.92 -11.13
CA ALA A 57 -0.80 -7.03 -9.70
C ALA A 57 -1.87 -6.23 -8.97
N ARG A 58 -2.36 -6.77 -7.85
CA ARG A 58 -3.38 -6.12 -7.05
C ARG A 58 -3.07 -6.32 -5.58
N SER A 59 -2.98 -5.21 -4.85
CA SER A 59 -2.72 -5.24 -3.41
C SER A 59 -3.94 -4.79 -2.63
N ARG A 60 -4.12 -5.38 -1.46
CA ARG A 60 -5.16 -5.01 -0.50
C ARG A 60 -4.56 -4.96 0.88
N ASP A 61 -5.01 -3.99 1.67
CA ASP A 61 -4.63 -3.88 3.07
C ASP A 61 -5.79 -4.38 3.90
N LEU A 62 -5.55 -5.40 4.70
CA LEU A 62 -6.60 -6.10 5.44
C LEU A 62 -6.30 -6.10 6.93
N CYS A 63 -7.34 -6.05 7.75
CA CYS A 63 -7.18 -6.29 9.17
C CYS A 63 -6.88 -7.78 9.38
N ARG A 64 -6.40 -8.12 10.58
CA ARG A 64 -5.98 -9.49 10.88
C ARG A 64 -7.08 -10.51 10.58
N LYS A 65 -8.30 -10.21 10.98
CA LYS A 65 -9.44 -11.12 10.76
C LYS A 65 -9.72 -11.34 9.29
N CYS A 66 -9.79 -10.26 8.51
CA CYS A 66 -10.08 -10.36 7.08
C CYS A 66 -8.93 -11.01 6.33
N ALA A 67 -7.69 -10.80 6.78
CA ALA A 67 -6.54 -11.45 6.17
C ALA A 67 -6.57 -12.96 6.37
N ILE A 68 -6.95 -13.42 7.56
CA ILE A 68 -7.07 -14.85 7.83
C ILE A 68 -8.13 -15.46 6.93
N GLU A 69 -9.27 -14.79 6.78
CA GLU A 69 -10.33 -15.25 5.88
C GLU A 69 -9.86 -15.29 4.43
N PHE A 70 -9.11 -14.30 4.01
CA PHE A 70 -8.60 -14.25 2.64
C PHE A 70 -7.63 -15.39 2.37
N VAL A 71 -6.67 -15.61 3.29
CA VAL A 71 -5.70 -16.69 3.14
C VAL A 71 -6.42 -18.04 3.08
N THR A 72 -7.39 -18.26 3.95
CA THR A 72 -8.11 -19.54 4.01
C THR A 72 -8.93 -19.78 2.76
N ARG A 73 -9.67 -18.77 2.29
CA ARG A 73 -10.58 -18.94 1.15
C ARG A 73 -9.88 -18.87 -0.18
N GLU A 74 -8.94 -17.95 -0.32
CA GLU A 74 -8.41 -17.63 -1.65
C GLU A 74 -7.05 -18.27 -1.90
N ILE A 75 -6.14 -18.21 -0.92
CA ILE A 75 -4.79 -18.68 -1.15
C ILE A 75 -4.68 -20.18 -1.00
N LEU A 76 -5.19 -20.73 0.10
CA LEU A 76 -5.03 -22.15 0.38
C LEU A 76 -5.84 -23.06 -0.55
N SER A 77 -6.92 -22.54 -1.12
CA SER A 77 -7.74 -23.33 -2.06
C SER A 77 -7.40 -23.07 -3.51
N HIS A 78 -6.48 -22.16 -3.77
CA HIS A 78 -6.17 -21.75 -5.13
C HIS A 78 -5.33 -22.79 -5.87
N LYS A 79 -5.66 -23.03 -7.14
CA LYS A 79 -4.99 -24.06 -7.94
C LYS A 79 -4.46 -23.56 -9.29
N ASN A 80 -4.63 -22.29 -9.59
CA ASN A 80 -4.15 -21.75 -10.86
C ASN A 80 -2.67 -21.43 -10.76
N PRO A 81 -1.79 -22.09 -11.55
CA PRO A 81 -0.36 -21.86 -11.45
C PRO A 81 0.09 -20.50 -11.96
N ASN A 82 -0.78 -19.79 -12.69
CA ASN A 82 -0.44 -18.48 -13.23
C ASN A 82 -0.75 -17.34 -12.26
N ILE A 83 -1.17 -17.65 -11.04
CA ILE A 83 -1.45 -16.63 -10.03
C ILE A 83 -0.53 -16.88 -8.83
N GLY A 84 0.18 -15.83 -8.42
CA GLY A 84 1.01 -15.85 -7.23
C GLY A 84 0.45 -14.92 -6.17
N PHE A 85 0.69 -15.27 -4.92
CA PHE A 85 0.26 -14.47 -3.77
C PHE A 85 1.43 -14.15 -2.86
N SER A 86 1.42 -12.97 -2.26
CA SER A 86 2.35 -12.63 -1.21
C SER A 86 1.59 -11.97 -0.07
N VAL A 87 2.10 -12.17 1.15
CA VAL A 87 1.46 -11.66 2.37
C VAL A 87 2.53 -10.98 3.21
N ASP A 88 2.33 -9.71 3.52
CA ASP A 88 3.26 -8.93 4.33
C ASP A 88 2.56 -8.44 5.59
N ILE A 89 3.16 -8.71 6.74
CA ILE A 89 2.64 -8.24 8.02
C ILE A 89 3.27 -6.89 8.32
N LYS A 90 2.43 -5.88 8.56
CA LYS A 90 2.86 -4.51 8.79
C LYS A 90 2.25 -3.96 10.06
N HIS A 91 2.87 -2.91 10.60
CA HIS A 91 2.40 -2.25 11.82
C HIS A 91 2.25 -0.76 11.57
N VAL A 92 1.14 -0.20 12.04
CA VAL A 92 0.91 1.25 11.97
C VAL A 92 1.71 1.98 13.05
N SER A 93 1.94 1.33 14.20
CA SER A 93 2.65 1.94 15.33
C SER A 93 4.12 2.22 15.03
N LYS A 94 4.72 1.49 14.12
CA LYS A 94 6.08 1.78 13.68
C LYS A 94 6.08 3.03 12.84
N ARG A 95 7.04 3.91 13.11
CA ARG A 95 7.14 5.12 12.33
C ARG A 95 7.52 4.78 10.89
N CYS A 96 6.55 4.91 10.02
CA CYS A 96 6.75 4.71 8.59
C CYS A 96 6.76 6.08 7.94
N GLU A 97 7.90 6.47 7.38
CA GLU A 97 8.05 7.74 6.69
C GLU A 97 8.33 7.49 5.22
N ARG A 98 7.86 8.40 4.41
CA ARG A 98 8.24 8.39 3.00
C ARG A 98 8.45 9.81 2.52
N THR A 99 9.39 9.98 1.61
CA THR A 99 9.63 11.24 0.94
C THR A 99 8.90 11.20 -0.39
N VAL A 100 8.08 12.22 -0.62
CA VAL A 100 7.34 12.34 -1.88
C VAL A 100 7.95 13.47 -2.69
N GLU A 101 8.37 13.15 -3.90
CA GLU A 101 8.85 14.14 -4.85
C GLU A 101 7.71 14.49 -5.80
N GLU A 102 7.48 15.78 -5.95
CA GLU A 102 6.47 16.25 -6.87
C GLU A 102 7.12 16.62 -8.20
N ASN A 103 6.50 16.20 -9.29
CA ASN A 103 6.91 16.62 -10.61
C ASN A 103 6.48 18.04 -10.82
N VAL A 104 7.49 18.87 -10.91
CA VAL A 104 7.20 20.26 -11.07
C VAL A 104 6.81 20.61 -12.46
N ASP A 105 6.69 20.20 -13.30
CA ASP A 105 6.13 20.46 -14.41
C ASP A 105 5.09 21.03 -14.53
N THR A 106 5.51 20.70 -13.44
CA THR A 106 5.22 21.07 -13.42
C THR A 106 5.29 21.99 -13.43
N HIS A 107 5.20 21.98 -13.60
CA HIS A 107 5.46 22.67 -13.51
C HIS A 107 6.00 23.22 -13.71
N GLU A 108 5.91 22.98 -14.05
CA GLU A 108 6.50 23.33 -14.31
C GLU A 108 7.01 23.70 -14.55
N GLN A 109 6.86 23.50 -14.88
CA GLN A 109 7.42 23.75 -15.23
C GLN A 109 7.75 24.29 -15.44
N ILE A 110 7.52 24.34 -15.71
CA ILE A 110 8.01 24.83 -16.04
C ILE A 110 8.38 25.42 -16.24
N GLU A 111 8.23 25.43 -16.41
CA GLU A 111 8.75 25.93 -16.70
C GLU A 111 9.19 26.42 -16.91
N GLY A 112 8.93 26.39 -17.08
CA GLY A 112 9.41 26.75 -17.55
C GLY A 112 9.86 27.15 -17.73
N PRO A 113 9.99 27.25 -17.96
CA PRO A 113 10.48 27.61 -18.39
C PRO A 113 11.01 27.93 -18.46
N VAL A 114 10.84 27.79 -18.58
CA VAL A 114 11.26 27.92 -18.66
C VAL A 114 11.62 28.19 -18.73
N LEU A 115 11.41 28.11 -18.99
CA LEU A 115 11.68 28.14 -19.20
C LEU A 115 12.04 28.40 -19.37
#